data_a41a3a34c594982161ad4d52707d0e00
#
_entry.id   a41a3a34c594982161ad4d52707d0e00
#
_cell.length_a   1.000
_cell.length_b   1.000
_cell.length_c   1.000
_cell.angle_alpha   90.00
_cell.angle_beta   90.00
_cell.angle_gamma   90.00
#
_symmetry.space_group_name_H-M   'P 1'
#
loop_
_entity.id
_entity.type
_entity.pdbx_description
1 polymer ?
#
loop_
_entity_poly.entity_id
_entity_poly.type
_entity_poly.pdbx_seq_one_letter_code
_entity_poly.pdbx_strand_id
1 'polypeptide(L)'
;MLKFIDPTERWNVFTHALGVILGIGVSIYFFAQHSSEQPRVLIALGIYCFSLVFLFSASTTYHAVSGDIKLIWRKVDHIAILFLIAGTYTPVTLTLFYETSGVWILTGVWSIAAVGFIFKIFFTGRFEILSLIMYLGMGWFILLDAQTVWELFSTNAFIFLILGGSCYTIGVFFYRWKGYKEAHAIWHIWVLAGALSHAFMINEILLIN
;
A
#
# COMPACT_ATOMS: atom_id res chain seq x y z
N MET A 1 0.91 25.91 11.45
CA MET A 1 1.28 24.97 10.40
C MET A 1 0.27 24.94 9.23
N LEU A 2 -1.03 24.81 9.45
CA LEU A 2 -2.05 24.76 8.37
C LEU A 2 -2.21 26.04 7.51
N LYS A 3 -1.69 27.19 7.94
CA LYS A 3 -1.76 28.45 7.19
C LYS A 3 -0.90 28.46 5.91
N PHE A 4 0.10 27.57 5.82
CA PHE A 4 1.02 27.49 4.68
C PHE A 4 0.61 26.41 3.65
N ILE A 5 -0.40 25.59 3.97
CA ILE A 5 -0.92 24.55 3.07
C ILE A 5 -2.08 25.15 2.27
N ASP A 6 -2.05 24.90 0.95
CA ASP A 6 -3.14 25.27 0.06
C ASP A 6 -4.48 24.76 0.65
N PRO A 7 -5.49 25.64 0.80
CA PRO A 7 -6.79 25.22 1.35
C PRO A 7 -7.41 24.01 0.66
N THR A 8 -7.15 23.82 -0.62
CA THR A 8 -7.67 22.69 -1.41
C THR A 8 -6.98 21.38 -1.08
N GLU A 9 -5.77 21.41 -0.52
CA GLU A 9 -4.96 20.24 -0.19
C GLU A 9 -5.11 19.81 1.29
N ARG A 10 -5.78 20.58 2.12
CA ARG A 10 -5.83 20.32 3.58
C ARG A 10 -6.41 18.97 3.93
N TRP A 11 -7.47 18.55 3.25
CA TRP A 11 -8.07 17.24 3.48
C TRP A 11 -7.16 16.11 3.00
N ASN A 12 -6.43 16.31 1.90
CA ASN A 12 -5.44 15.37 1.40
C ASN A 12 -4.32 15.17 2.43
N VAL A 13 -3.78 16.26 2.99
CA VAL A 13 -2.76 16.21 4.05
C VAL A 13 -3.31 15.54 5.30
N PHE A 14 -4.51 15.90 5.76
CA PHE A 14 -5.09 15.37 6.99
C PHE A 14 -5.32 13.85 6.92
N THR A 15 -5.93 13.38 5.83
CA THR A 15 -6.26 11.95 5.67
C THR A 15 -5.01 11.08 5.66
N HIS A 16 -3.94 11.50 4.97
CA HIS A 16 -2.71 10.72 4.94
C HIS A 16 -1.79 10.95 6.15
N ALA A 17 -1.83 12.10 6.79
CA ALA A 17 -1.17 12.29 8.10
C ALA A 17 -1.77 11.37 9.18
N LEU A 18 -3.09 11.16 9.17
CA LEU A 18 -3.72 10.11 9.99
C LEU A 18 -3.18 8.72 9.63
N GLY A 19 -2.98 8.46 8.33
CA GLY A 19 -2.36 7.22 7.85
C GLY A 19 -0.93 7.01 8.39
N VAL A 20 -0.13 8.07 8.52
CA VAL A 20 1.20 7.99 9.15
C VAL A 20 1.08 7.54 10.62
N ILE A 21 0.19 8.17 11.38
CA ILE A 21 -0.01 7.83 12.80
C ILE A 21 -0.47 6.38 12.96
N LEU A 22 -1.44 5.95 12.17
CA LEU A 22 -1.95 4.57 12.18
C LEU A 22 -0.89 3.58 11.71
N GLY A 23 -0.11 3.91 10.68
CA GLY A 23 0.98 3.07 10.18
C GLY A 23 2.09 2.86 11.21
N ILE A 24 2.43 3.91 11.97
CA ILE A 24 3.38 3.80 13.10
C ILE A 24 2.76 2.90 14.19
N GLY A 25 1.48 3.09 14.53
CA GLY A 25 0.79 2.25 15.51
C GLY A 25 0.76 0.76 15.11
N VAL A 26 0.45 0.47 13.85
CA VAL A 26 0.52 -0.89 13.27
C VAL A 26 1.94 -1.45 13.37
N SER A 27 2.95 -0.65 13.06
CA SER A 27 4.35 -1.09 13.12
C SER A 27 4.77 -1.43 14.55
N ILE A 28 4.44 -0.58 15.53
CA ILE A 28 4.71 -0.83 16.95
C ILE A 28 4.00 -2.12 17.40
N TYR A 29 2.73 -2.27 17.03
CA TYR A 29 1.95 -3.46 17.37
C TYR A 29 2.60 -4.74 16.82
N PHE A 30 2.96 -4.77 15.53
CA PHE A 30 3.56 -5.96 14.92
C PHE A 30 4.88 -6.34 15.58
N PHE A 31 5.79 -5.40 15.80
CA PHE A 31 7.06 -5.72 16.45
C PHE A 31 6.91 -6.07 17.94
N ALA A 32 5.91 -5.54 18.62
CA ALA A 32 5.64 -5.92 20.01
C ALA A 32 5.08 -7.36 20.12
N GLN A 33 4.20 -7.76 19.20
CA GLN A 33 3.59 -9.10 19.22
C GLN A 33 4.48 -10.19 18.65
N HIS A 34 5.30 -9.86 17.64
CA HIS A 34 6.06 -10.83 16.85
C HIS A 34 7.60 -10.71 17.02
N SER A 35 8.08 -10.12 18.13
CA SER A 35 9.52 -9.91 18.37
C SER A 35 10.34 -11.20 18.49
N SER A 36 9.71 -12.33 18.80
CA SER A 36 10.34 -13.65 18.94
C SER A 36 10.28 -14.51 17.67
N GLU A 37 9.72 -13.98 16.59
CA GLU A 37 9.58 -14.70 15.32
C GLU A 37 10.96 -14.93 14.63
N GLN A 38 10.94 -15.82 13.66
CA GLN A 38 12.11 -16.10 12.83
C GLN A 38 12.58 -14.83 12.09
N PRO A 39 13.91 -14.68 11.86
CA PRO A 39 14.46 -13.48 11.20
C PRO A 39 13.79 -13.13 9.86
N ARG A 40 13.37 -14.13 9.06
CA ARG A 40 12.67 -13.89 7.78
C ARG A 40 11.33 -13.18 7.99
N VAL A 41 10.59 -13.54 9.05
CA VAL A 41 9.29 -12.91 9.40
C VAL A 41 9.52 -11.48 9.83
N LEU A 42 10.52 -11.25 10.69
CA LEU A 42 10.87 -9.89 11.14
C LEU A 42 11.32 -8.99 9.99
N ILE A 43 12.10 -9.52 9.04
CA ILE A 43 12.50 -8.79 7.83
C ILE A 43 11.26 -8.46 6.98
N ALA A 44 10.39 -9.43 6.78
CA ALA A 44 9.16 -9.24 5.99
C ALA A 44 8.25 -8.17 6.61
N LEU A 45 8.05 -8.21 7.94
CA LEU A 45 7.32 -7.19 8.68
C LEU A 45 8.00 -5.82 8.59
N GLY A 46 9.35 -5.77 8.68
CA GLY A 46 10.11 -4.52 8.53
C GLY A 46 9.89 -3.88 7.17
N ILE A 47 9.90 -4.66 6.09
CA ILE A 47 9.63 -4.18 4.72
C ILE A 47 8.20 -3.66 4.61
N TYR A 48 7.22 -4.39 5.12
CA TYR A 48 5.82 -3.97 5.12
C TYR A 48 5.61 -2.68 5.92
N CYS A 49 6.03 -2.64 7.18
CA CYS A 49 5.88 -1.48 8.07
C CYS A 49 6.56 -0.24 7.50
N PHE A 50 7.78 -0.39 6.96
CA PHE A 50 8.48 0.69 6.27
C PHE A 50 7.65 1.20 5.08
N SER A 51 7.17 0.31 4.22
CA SER A 51 6.41 0.70 3.02
C SER A 51 5.09 1.40 3.37
N LEU A 52 4.42 0.95 4.44
CA LEU A 52 3.18 1.54 4.95
C LEU A 52 3.40 2.98 5.42
N VAL A 53 4.38 3.19 6.30
CA VAL A 53 4.71 4.53 6.82
C VAL A 53 5.27 5.43 5.71
N PHE A 54 6.07 4.87 4.80
CA PHE A 54 6.64 5.58 3.67
C PHE A 54 5.57 6.12 2.72
N LEU A 55 4.58 5.31 2.33
CA LEU A 55 3.48 5.78 1.47
C LEU A 55 2.79 6.98 2.09
N PHE A 56 2.28 6.84 3.32
CA PHE A 56 1.50 7.90 3.94
C PHE A 56 2.33 9.16 4.21
N SER A 57 3.62 9.01 4.55
CA SER A 57 4.53 10.14 4.73
C SER A 57 4.83 10.86 3.41
N ALA A 58 5.11 10.11 2.35
CA ALA A 58 5.36 10.66 1.02
C ALA A 58 4.17 11.45 0.50
N SER A 59 2.97 10.88 0.61
CA SER A 59 1.74 11.53 0.17
C SER A 59 1.39 12.75 1.03
N THR A 60 1.49 12.65 2.36
CA THR A 60 1.32 13.82 3.24
C THR A 60 2.24 14.96 2.85
N THR A 61 3.51 14.65 2.58
CA THR A 61 4.51 15.66 2.18
C THR A 61 4.18 16.24 0.81
N TYR A 62 3.82 15.40 -0.17
CA TYR A 62 3.43 15.86 -1.51
C TYR A 62 2.30 16.89 -1.45
N HIS A 63 1.27 16.63 -0.64
CA HIS A 63 0.13 17.52 -0.51
C HIS A 63 0.41 18.75 0.37
N ALA A 64 1.42 18.70 1.24
CA ALA A 64 1.79 19.81 2.12
C ALA A 64 2.71 20.84 1.48
N VAL A 65 3.47 20.45 0.43
CA VAL A 65 4.44 21.33 -0.21
C VAL A 65 3.88 22.01 -1.47
N SER A 66 4.56 23.09 -1.91
CA SER A 66 4.23 23.85 -3.12
C SER A 66 5.49 24.16 -3.94
N GLY A 67 5.34 24.72 -5.14
CA GLY A 67 6.45 25.05 -6.02
C GLY A 67 7.14 23.81 -6.60
N ASP A 68 8.41 23.95 -7.01
CA ASP A 68 9.15 22.91 -7.74
C ASP A 68 9.36 21.62 -6.93
N ILE A 69 9.50 21.75 -5.62
CA ILE A 69 9.64 20.61 -4.71
C ILE A 69 8.41 19.68 -4.75
N LYS A 70 7.22 20.21 -5.04
CA LYS A 70 5.99 19.43 -5.20
C LYS A 70 6.11 18.43 -6.35
N LEU A 71 6.83 18.76 -7.42
CA LEU A 71 7.04 17.85 -8.55
C LEU A 71 7.90 16.64 -8.16
N ILE A 72 8.87 16.84 -7.28
CA ILE A 72 9.70 15.75 -6.74
C ILE A 72 8.86 14.86 -5.86
N TRP A 73 8.12 15.46 -4.89
CA TRP A 73 7.29 14.69 -3.97
C TRP A 73 6.14 13.97 -4.66
N ARG A 74 5.61 14.51 -5.78
CA ARG A 74 4.65 13.78 -6.61
C ARG A 74 5.23 12.47 -7.15
N LYS A 75 6.50 12.46 -7.56
CA LYS A 75 7.16 11.23 -8.01
C LYS A 75 7.31 10.25 -6.86
N VAL A 76 7.77 10.72 -5.70
CA VAL A 76 7.96 9.90 -4.50
C VAL A 76 6.63 9.28 -4.06
N ASP A 77 5.56 10.07 -3.99
CA ASP A 77 4.21 9.61 -3.67
C ASP A 77 3.74 8.47 -4.59
N HIS A 78 3.88 8.65 -5.91
CA HIS A 78 3.48 7.61 -6.87
C HIS A 78 4.37 6.35 -6.82
N ILE A 79 5.65 6.50 -6.51
CA ILE A 79 6.58 5.39 -6.30
C ILE A 79 6.23 4.64 -5.01
N ALA A 80 5.86 5.35 -3.96
CA ALA A 80 5.51 4.77 -2.67
C ALA A 80 4.30 3.82 -2.75
N ILE A 81 3.37 4.03 -3.71
CA ILE A 81 2.26 3.10 -3.98
C ILE A 81 2.80 1.73 -4.39
N LEU A 82 3.80 1.68 -5.29
CA LEU A 82 4.41 0.41 -5.72
C LEU A 82 5.06 -0.32 -4.54
N PHE A 83 5.76 0.45 -3.69
CA PHE A 83 6.41 -0.10 -2.50
C PHE A 83 5.41 -0.63 -1.48
N LEU A 84 4.28 0.06 -1.26
CA LEU A 84 3.24 -0.45 -0.36
C LEU A 84 2.62 -1.74 -0.90
N ILE A 85 2.30 -1.82 -2.20
CA ILE A 85 1.76 -3.03 -2.78
C ILE A 85 2.76 -4.19 -2.61
N ALA A 86 4.01 -4.03 -3.06
CA ALA A 86 5.02 -5.09 -2.96
C ALA A 86 5.37 -5.42 -1.49
N GLY A 87 5.42 -4.41 -0.63
CA GLY A 87 5.65 -4.56 0.81
C GLY A 87 4.55 -5.36 1.49
N THR A 88 3.28 -5.19 1.09
CA THR A 88 2.13 -5.95 1.60
C THR A 88 2.21 -7.44 1.23
N TYR A 89 2.72 -7.76 0.03
CA TYR A 89 2.95 -9.15 -0.38
C TYR A 89 4.06 -9.82 0.42
N THR A 90 5.06 -9.06 0.86
CA THR A 90 6.29 -9.62 1.45
C THR A 90 6.03 -10.49 2.68
N PRO A 91 5.25 -10.11 3.71
CA PRO A 91 4.94 -11.01 4.82
C PRO A 91 4.10 -12.21 4.40
N VAL A 92 3.11 -12.05 3.51
CA VAL A 92 2.28 -13.17 3.04
C VAL A 92 3.13 -14.25 2.37
N THR A 93 4.01 -13.84 1.47
CA THR A 93 4.85 -14.74 0.66
C THR A 93 6.00 -15.37 1.45
N LEU A 94 6.57 -14.65 2.40
CA LEU A 94 7.68 -15.16 3.23
C LEU A 94 7.20 -15.89 4.50
N THR A 95 5.89 -15.96 4.75
CA THR A 95 5.31 -16.77 5.83
C THR A 95 4.43 -17.85 5.26
N LEU A 96 3.16 -17.53 5.02
CA LEU A 96 2.13 -18.49 4.64
C LEU A 96 2.41 -19.22 3.32
N PHE A 97 2.99 -18.54 2.32
CA PHE A 97 3.28 -19.10 1.00
C PHE A 97 4.72 -19.59 0.83
N TYR A 98 5.52 -19.59 1.90
CA TYR A 98 6.96 -19.83 1.81
C TYR A 98 7.32 -21.17 1.17
N GLU A 99 6.58 -22.23 1.51
CA GLU A 99 6.80 -23.59 1.01
C GLU A 99 6.05 -23.88 -0.30
N THR A 100 5.31 -22.90 -0.83
CA THR A 100 4.50 -23.08 -2.04
C THR A 100 4.88 -22.05 -3.12
N SER A 101 4.00 -21.12 -3.42
CA SER A 101 4.14 -20.14 -4.49
C SER A 101 4.87 -18.84 -4.08
N GLY A 102 5.26 -18.71 -2.82
CA GLY A 102 5.76 -17.45 -2.26
C GLY A 102 6.89 -16.81 -3.04
N VAL A 103 7.90 -17.59 -3.45
CA VAL A 103 9.09 -17.08 -4.14
C VAL A 103 8.74 -16.45 -5.49
N TRP A 104 7.92 -17.12 -6.31
CA TRP A 104 7.58 -16.60 -7.62
C TRP A 104 6.62 -15.40 -7.56
N ILE A 105 5.65 -15.41 -6.62
CA ILE A 105 4.75 -14.27 -6.40
C ILE A 105 5.57 -13.04 -5.93
N LEU A 106 6.44 -13.23 -4.93
CA LEU A 106 7.30 -12.17 -4.41
C LEU A 106 8.19 -11.58 -5.52
N THR A 107 8.84 -12.45 -6.28
CA THR A 107 9.71 -12.04 -7.40
C THR A 107 8.91 -11.29 -8.46
N GLY A 108 7.73 -11.79 -8.83
CA GLY A 108 6.86 -11.15 -9.80
C GLY A 108 6.43 -9.75 -9.38
N VAL A 109 5.90 -9.60 -8.16
CA VAL A 109 5.42 -8.31 -7.65
C VAL A 109 6.55 -7.30 -7.50
N TRP A 110 7.71 -7.70 -6.95
CA TRP A 110 8.86 -6.79 -6.83
C TRP A 110 9.49 -6.45 -8.18
N SER A 111 9.45 -7.36 -9.16
CA SER A 111 9.89 -7.05 -10.52
C SER A 111 8.99 -6.00 -11.18
N ILE A 112 7.67 -6.12 -11.03
CA ILE A 112 6.73 -5.11 -11.52
C ILE A 112 6.95 -3.78 -10.78
N ALA A 113 7.18 -3.81 -9.47
CA ALA A 113 7.48 -2.62 -8.69
C ALA A 113 8.77 -1.92 -9.18
N ALA A 114 9.83 -2.68 -9.51
CA ALA A 114 11.08 -2.15 -10.03
C ALA A 114 10.89 -1.50 -11.41
N VAL A 115 10.18 -2.15 -12.33
CA VAL A 115 9.82 -1.58 -13.64
C VAL A 115 8.96 -0.33 -13.46
N GLY A 116 7.97 -0.38 -12.58
CA GLY A 116 7.11 0.76 -12.26
C GLY A 116 7.86 1.92 -11.63
N PHE A 117 8.83 1.66 -10.77
CA PHE A 117 9.74 2.67 -10.21
C PHE A 117 10.48 3.43 -11.32
N ILE A 118 11.13 2.71 -12.23
CA ILE A 118 11.82 3.32 -13.38
C ILE A 118 10.84 4.13 -14.22
N PHE A 119 9.66 3.55 -14.51
CA PHE A 119 8.61 4.23 -15.27
C PHE A 119 8.18 5.54 -14.59
N LYS A 120 8.01 5.56 -13.26
CA LYS A 120 7.60 6.75 -12.52
C LYS A 120 8.68 7.83 -12.44
N ILE A 121 9.95 7.50 -12.46
CA ILE A 121 11.03 8.50 -12.53
C ILE A 121 10.86 9.38 -13.79
N PHE A 122 10.57 8.76 -14.94
CA PHE A 122 10.54 9.45 -16.22
C PHE A 122 9.14 9.94 -16.63
N PHE A 123 8.07 9.25 -16.23
CA PHE A 123 6.72 9.45 -16.76
C PHE A 123 5.66 9.81 -15.71
N THR A 124 6.05 10.25 -14.49
CA THR A 124 5.08 10.72 -13.50
C THR A 124 4.24 11.87 -14.06
N GLY A 125 2.91 11.75 -13.94
CA GLY A 125 1.95 12.69 -14.51
C GLY A 125 1.63 12.44 -15.99
N ARG A 126 2.24 11.42 -16.60
CA ARG A 126 1.88 10.92 -17.93
C ARG A 126 1.43 9.47 -17.82
N PHE A 127 0.62 9.03 -18.79
CA PHE A 127 0.13 7.64 -18.85
C PHE A 127 -0.54 7.17 -17.55
N GLU A 128 -1.40 8.00 -16.97
CA GLU A 128 -2.08 7.72 -15.69
C GLU A 128 -2.86 6.40 -15.71
N ILE A 129 -3.55 6.10 -16.82
CA ILE A 129 -4.31 4.84 -16.98
C ILE A 129 -3.38 3.63 -16.89
N LEU A 130 -2.21 3.67 -17.57
CA LEU A 130 -1.23 2.58 -17.49
C LEU A 130 -0.74 2.38 -16.06
N SER A 131 -0.52 3.47 -15.33
CA SER A 131 -0.15 3.40 -13.92
C SER A 131 -1.22 2.73 -13.06
N LEU A 132 -2.49 3.06 -13.27
CA LEU A 132 -3.60 2.45 -12.55
C LEU A 132 -3.74 0.96 -12.87
N ILE A 133 -3.61 0.58 -14.15
CA ILE A 133 -3.60 -0.83 -14.56
C ILE A 133 -2.46 -1.58 -13.86
N MET A 134 -1.27 -0.98 -13.80
CA MET A 134 -0.13 -1.58 -13.11
C MET A 134 -0.38 -1.74 -11.61
N TYR A 135 -0.91 -0.72 -10.92
CA TYR A 135 -1.21 -0.80 -9.49
C TYR A 135 -2.28 -1.85 -9.18
N LEU A 136 -3.39 -1.85 -9.95
CA LEU A 136 -4.47 -2.83 -9.78
C LEU A 136 -4.01 -4.25 -10.14
N GLY A 137 -3.25 -4.40 -11.25
CA GLY A 137 -2.68 -5.68 -11.64
C GLY A 137 -1.74 -6.25 -10.59
N MET A 138 -0.87 -5.40 -10.00
CA MET A 138 -0.05 -5.81 -8.85
C MET A 138 -0.92 -6.17 -7.64
N GLY A 139 -1.93 -5.37 -7.31
CA GLY A 139 -2.79 -5.59 -6.14
C GLY A 139 -3.55 -6.92 -6.20
N TRP A 140 -4.01 -7.33 -7.39
CA TRP A 140 -4.70 -8.59 -7.62
C TRP A 140 -3.81 -9.73 -8.11
N PHE A 141 -2.49 -9.55 -8.13
CA PHE A 141 -1.52 -10.55 -8.60
C PHE A 141 -1.59 -11.88 -7.83
N ILE A 142 -2.00 -11.84 -6.56
CA ILE A 142 -2.19 -13.01 -5.71
C ILE A 142 -3.22 -14.01 -6.28
N LEU A 143 -4.19 -13.52 -7.08
CA LEU A 143 -5.20 -14.36 -7.71
C LEU A 143 -4.63 -15.29 -8.80
N LEU A 144 -3.39 -15.10 -9.24
CA LEU A 144 -2.70 -16.06 -10.11
C LEU A 144 -2.46 -17.38 -9.41
N ASP A 145 -2.51 -17.42 -8.08
CA ASP A 145 -2.51 -18.64 -7.28
C ASP A 145 -3.69 -18.67 -6.30
N ALA A 146 -4.88 -18.49 -6.84
CA ALA A 146 -6.13 -18.51 -6.08
C ALA A 146 -6.35 -19.83 -5.32
N GLN A 147 -5.79 -20.94 -5.82
CA GLN A 147 -5.86 -22.24 -5.14
C GLN A 147 -5.12 -22.17 -3.80
N THR A 148 -3.86 -21.74 -3.77
CA THR A 148 -3.09 -21.62 -2.54
C THR A 148 -3.73 -20.62 -1.57
N VAL A 149 -4.30 -19.51 -2.07
CA VAL A 149 -5.07 -18.57 -1.25
C VAL A 149 -6.24 -19.28 -0.57
N TRP A 150 -7.02 -20.08 -1.33
CA TRP A 150 -8.18 -20.79 -0.82
C TRP A 150 -7.80 -21.85 0.22
N GLU A 151 -6.69 -22.55 0.02
CA GLU A 151 -6.23 -23.65 0.88
C GLU A 151 -5.59 -23.14 2.18
N LEU A 152 -4.86 -22.03 2.14
CA LEU A 152 -4.02 -21.60 3.26
C LEU A 152 -4.60 -20.41 4.07
N PHE A 153 -5.47 -19.60 3.48
CA PHE A 153 -6.02 -18.44 4.20
C PHE A 153 -7.11 -18.89 5.18
N SER A 154 -7.05 -18.35 6.41
CA SER A 154 -8.23 -18.38 7.29
C SER A 154 -9.38 -17.58 6.67
N THR A 155 -10.60 -17.86 7.11
CA THR A 155 -11.77 -17.09 6.68
C THR A 155 -11.59 -15.59 6.92
N ASN A 156 -11.03 -15.19 8.06
CA ASN A 156 -10.79 -13.79 8.38
C ASN A 156 -9.73 -13.17 7.45
N ALA A 157 -8.59 -13.85 7.25
CA ALA A 157 -7.55 -13.38 6.35
C ALA A 157 -8.10 -13.20 4.92
N PHE A 158 -8.92 -14.14 4.44
CA PHE A 158 -9.57 -14.04 3.13
C PHE A 158 -10.54 -12.85 3.05
N ILE A 159 -11.37 -12.64 4.07
CA ILE A 159 -12.27 -11.48 4.14
C ILE A 159 -11.47 -10.17 4.07
N PHE A 160 -10.40 -10.04 4.85
CA PHE A 160 -9.57 -8.83 4.84
C PHE A 160 -8.79 -8.63 3.53
N LEU A 161 -8.38 -9.71 2.85
CA LEU A 161 -7.81 -9.64 1.49
C LEU A 161 -8.81 -8.99 0.52
N ILE A 162 -10.04 -9.54 0.48
CA ILE A 162 -11.08 -9.05 -0.45
C ILE A 162 -11.51 -7.62 -0.09
N LEU A 163 -11.69 -7.32 1.19
CA LEU A 163 -12.05 -5.96 1.64
C LEU A 163 -10.98 -4.95 1.23
N GLY A 164 -9.71 -5.26 1.48
CA GLY A 164 -8.60 -4.37 1.14
C GLY A 164 -8.48 -4.14 -0.37
N GLY A 165 -8.48 -5.21 -1.17
CA GLY A 165 -8.47 -5.12 -2.63
C GLY A 165 -9.68 -4.36 -3.19
N SER A 166 -10.86 -4.57 -2.61
CA SER A 166 -12.07 -3.84 -2.98
C SER A 166 -11.97 -2.35 -2.64
N CYS A 167 -11.45 -1.99 -1.46
CA CYS A 167 -11.22 -0.60 -1.09
C CYS A 167 -10.31 0.12 -2.10
N TYR A 168 -9.18 -0.47 -2.47
CA TYR A 168 -8.29 0.11 -3.47
C TYR A 168 -8.96 0.22 -4.85
N THR A 169 -9.70 -0.80 -5.27
CA THR A 169 -10.37 -0.83 -6.57
C THR A 169 -11.48 0.22 -6.65
N ILE A 170 -12.34 0.31 -5.62
CA ILE A 170 -13.39 1.33 -5.53
C ILE A 170 -12.77 2.73 -5.45
N GLY A 171 -11.70 2.86 -4.69
CA GLY A 171 -10.98 4.12 -4.56
C GLY A 171 -10.53 4.70 -5.91
N VAL A 172 -10.11 3.86 -6.87
CA VAL A 172 -9.72 4.31 -8.22
C VAL A 172 -10.84 5.09 -8.92
N PHE A 173 -12.11 4.76 -8.67
CA PHE A 173 -13.23 5.54 -9.18
C PHE A 173 -13.15 7.00 -8.69
N PHE A 174 -12.92 7.22 -7.40
CA PHE A 174 -12.78 8.56 -6.83
C PHE A 174 -11.52 9.28 -7.31
N TYR A 175 -10.40 8.57 -7.44
CA TYR A 175 -9.19 9.12 -8.04
C TYR A 175 -9.42 9.67 -9.45
N ARG A 176 -10.27 9.00 -10.23
CA ARG A 176 -10.60 9.39 -11.61
C ARG A 176 -11.70 10.45 -11.70
N TRP A 177 -12.46 10.66 -10.64
CA TRP A 177 -13.60 11.57 -10.64
C TRP A 177 -13.17 13.03 -10.54
N LYS A 178 -13.05 13.69 -11.70
CA LYS A 178 -12.62 15.09 -11.81
C LYS A 178 -13.71 16.14 -11.49
N GLY A 179 -14.96 15.72 -11.43
CA GLY A 179 -16.12 16.61 -11.23
C GLY A 179 -16.40 16.97 -9.78
N TYR A 180 -15.69 16.38 -8.81
CA TYR A 180 -15.91 16.59 -7.39
C TYR A 180 -14.60 17.00 -6.70
N LYS A 181 -14.61 18.14 -6.02
CA LYS A 181 -13.40 18.77 -5.47
C LYS A 181 -12.70 17.91 -4.42
N GLU A 182 -13.47 17.22 -3.58
CA GLU A 182 -12.99 16.39 -2.49
C GLU A 182 -12.72 14.93 -2.91
N ALA A 183 -12.95 14.58 -4.18
CA ALA A 183 -12.81 13.21 -4.69
C ALA A 183 -11.42 12.62 -4.38
N HIS A 184 -10.36 13.42 -4.45
CA HIS A 184 -9.02 12.98 -4.14
C HIS A 184 -8.83 12.64 -2.64
N ALA A 185 -9.40 13.42 -1.74
CA ALA A 185 -9.39 13.12 -0.32
C ALA A 185 -10.22 11.87 0.01
N ILE A 186 -11.33 11.64 -0.70
CA ILE A 186 -12.11 10.40 -0.58
C ILE A 186 -11.28 9.21 -1.07
N TRP A 187 -10.54 9.36 -2.17
CA TRP A 187 -9.57 8.35 -2.62
C TRP A 187 -8.58 7.99 -1.50
N HIS A 188 -8.04 8.96 -0.79
CA HIS A 188 -7.13 8.74 0.34
C HIS A 188 -7.77 7.92 1.47
N ILE A 189 -9.05 8.16 1.77
CA ILE A 189 -9.79 7.38 2.77
C ILE A 189 -9.90 5.91 2.33
N TRP A 190 -10.18 5.65 1.05
CA TRP A 190 -10.22 4.29 0.51
C TRP A 190 -8.85 3.61 0.56
N VAL A 191 -7.78 4.35 0.26
CA VAL A 191 -6.40 3.84 0.40
C VAL A 191 -6.09 3.48 1.85
N LEU A 192 -6.46 4.33 2.80
CA LEU A 192 -6.27 4.09 4.23
C LEU A 192 -7.07 2.85 4.69
N ALA A 193 -8.34 2.75 4.30
CA ALA A 193 -9.18 1.60 4.63
C ALA A 193 -8.60 0.29 4.05
N GLY A 194 -8.11 0.32 2.81
CA GLY A 194 -7.44 -0.81 2.17
C GLY A 194 -6.17 -1.22 2.91
N ALA A 195 -5.34 -0.25 3.28
CA ALA A 195 -4.09 -0.50 4.00
C ALA A 195 -4.33 -1.10 5.39
N LEU A 196 -5.32 -0.60 6.13
CA LEU A 196 -5.71 -1.16 7.44
C LEU A 196 -6.30 -2.57 7.29
N SER A 197 -7.13 -2.80 6.27
CA SER A 197 -7.67 -4.14 6.01
C SER A 197 -6.55 -5.14 5.74
N HIS A 198 -5.56 -4.77 4.93
CA HIS A 198 -4.40 -5.64 4.69
C HIS A 198 -3.48 -5.78 5.92
N ALA A 199 -3.41 -4.79 6.80
CA ALA A 199 -2.73 -4.95 8.10
C ALA A 199 -3.42 -6.03 8.96
N PHE A 200 -4.76 -6.02 9.03
CA PHE A 200 -5.51 -7.07 9.70
C PHE A 200 -5.33 -8.44 9.03
N MET A 201 -5.31 -8.50 7.69
CA MET A 201 -5.01 -9.74 6.96
C MET A 201 -3.65 -10.32 7.36
N ILE A 202 -2.60 -9.49 7.39
CA ILE A 202 -1.26 -9.92 7.78
C ILE A 202 -1.25 -10.41 9.22
N ASN A 203 -1.95 -9.71 10.14
CA ASN A 203 -2.08 -10.15 11.52
C ASN A 203 -2.72 -11.54 11.62
N GLU A 204 -3.83 -11.77 10.93
CA GLU A 204 -4.51 -13.08 10.91
C GLU A 204 -3.58 -14.20 10.37
N ILE A 205 -2.77 -13.90 9.36
CA ILE A 205 -1.79 -14.86 8.81
C ILE A 205 -0.73 -15.21 9.84
N LEU A 206 -0.23 -14.24 10.60
CA LEU A 206 0.82 -14.45 11.60
C LEU A 206 0.33 -15.14 12.86
N LEU A 207 -0.97 -15.09 13.15
CA LEU A 207 -1.56 -15.81 14.29
C LEU A 207 -1.76 -17.31 14.04
N ILE A 208 -1.68 -17.75 12.77
CA ILE A 208 -1.92 -19.16 12.38
C ILE A 208 -0.59 -19.93 12.18
N ASN A 209 0.52 -19.22 12.01
CA ASN A 209 1.86 -19.80 11.79
C ASN A 209 2.69 -19.81 13.06
#